data_527e1e2f123961dea7065e8dcb3e928c
#
_entry.id   527e1e2f123961dea7065e8dcb3e928c
#
_cell.length_a   1.000
_cell.length_b   1.000
_cell.length_c   1.000
_cell.angle_alpha   90.00
_cell.angle_beta   90.00
_cell.angle_gamma   90.00
#
_symmetry.space_group_name_H-M   'P 1'
#
loop_
_entity.id
_entity.type
_entity.pdbx_description
1 polymer ?
#
loop_
_entity_poly.entity_id
_entity_poly.type
_entity_poly.pdbx_seq_one_letter_code
_entity_poly.pdbx_strand_id
1 'polypeptide(L)'
;QYLYIDVFIRNIEEKGFNVLPVFTSQKPGHHEEQVIERFFISCDSLPRVSALLNLGCWYNTRPEQERVVLEKLGVPVINGIILSTNQKDWEKSLVGIDIYNRSNLVAIPELAGYIEPSVAVVFDDFDHNIRIKNMIGYQMETLLGRIKNIHNLQTKPNREKKVALIYYSYPPGKENIGASYLNVLPRSILSILQRMRQEGYDTGGQPIDSAAIFNRVMDYGRNIGSWAPAEVDKLVRKGDPVLVPMEVYKEWYDKLSLKIRTEMENKWGKPEESELMVWKDSSGKSYFVIPVVKYGNIILTPQPPRGWEDNA
;
A
#
# COMPACT_ATOMS: atom_id res chain seq x y z
N GLN A 1 -20.46 -20.94 17.89
CA GLN A 1 -19.02 -20.94 17.59
C GLN A 1 -18.71 -20.28 16.21
N TYR A 2 -19.68 -20.16 15.32
CA TYR A 2 -19.50 -19.62 13.96
C TYR A 2 -20.18 -18.27 13.72
N LEU A 3 -20.77 -17.67 14.75
CA LEU A 3 -21.50 -16.39 14.65
C LEU A 3 -20.65 -15.26 14.02
N TYR A 4 -19.33 -15.27 14.28
CA TYR A 4 -18.43 -14.29 13.69
C TYR A 4 -18.31 -14.42 12.16
N ILE A 5 -18.50 -15.63 11.60
CA ILE A 5 -18.46 -15.87 10.15
C ILE A 5 -19.70 -15.24 9.48
N ASP A 6 -20.88 -15.37 10.08
CA ASP A 6 -22.10 -14.75 9.55
C ASP A 6 -22.00 -13.23 9.55
N VAL A 7 -21.44 -12.66 10.64
CA VAL A 7 -21.16 -11.22 10.71
C VAL A 7 -20.14 -10.81 9.66
N PHE A 8 -19.11 -11.64 9.45
CA PHE A 8 -18.08 -11.41 8.45
C PHE A 8 -18.66 -11.38 7.03
N ILE A 9 -19.47 -12.38 6.68
CA ILE A 9 -20.13 -12.47 5.37
C ILE A 9 -21.01 -11.25 5.14
N ARG A 10 -21.87 -10.88 6.09
CA ARG A 10 -22.74 -9.70 5.98
C ARG A 10 -21.96 -8.40 5.78
N ASN A 11 -20.88 -8.20 6.53
CA ASN A 11 -20.03 -7.02 6.35
C ASN A 11 -19.40 -6.94 4.95
N ILE A 12 -19.01 -8.08 4.38
CA ILE A 12 -18.48 -8.14 3.01
C ILE A 12 -19.59 -7.78 2.00
N GLU A 13 -20.76 -8.37 2.16
CA GLU A 13 -21.93 -8.10 1.29
C GLU A 13 -22.39 -6.63 1.36
N GLU A 14 -22.44 -6.03 2.55
CA GLU A 14 -22.75 -4.61 2.76
C GLU A 14 -21.76 -3.67 2.05
N LYS A 15 -20.52 -4.11 1.84
CA LYS A 15 -19.53 -3.36 1.07
C LYS A 15 -19.62 -3.59 -0.45
N GLY A 16 -20.64 -4.34 -0.91
CA GLY A 16 -20.94 -4.57 -2.32
C GLY A 16 -20.20 -5.74 -2.96
N PHE A 17 -19.69 -6.66 -2.17
CA PHE A 17 -19.09 -7.91 -2.68
C PHE A 17 -20.09 -9.06 -2.66
N ASN A 18 -19.96 -10.00 -3.59
CA ASN A 18 -20.62 -11.30 -3.52
C ASN A 18 -19.69 -12.27 -2.79
N VAL A 19 -20.23 -13.08 -1.88
CA VAL A 19 -19.45 -14.01 -1.06
C VAL A 19 -19.77 -15.45 -1.45
N LEU A 20 -18.74 -16.26 -1.64
CA LEU A 20 -18.82 -17.70 -1.78
C LEU A 20 -18.13 -18.34 -0.57
N PRO A 21 -18.86 -18.63 0.53
CA PRO A 21 -18.27 -19.22 1.73
C PRO A 21 -18.01 -20.72 1.54
N VAL A 22 -16.79 -21.15 1.87
CA VAL A 22 -16.39 -22.55 1.77
C VAL A 22 -15.60 -22.95 3.03
N PHE A 23 -15.80 -24.17 3.47
CA PHE A 23 -15.09 -24.75 4.62
C PHE A 23 -14.10 -25.82 4.19
N THR A 24 -12.94 -25.80 4.84
CA THR A 24 -11.95 -26.86 4.74
C THR A 24 -11.94 -27.73 6.00
N SER A 25 -11.38 -28.91 5.91
CA SER A 25 -11.12 -29.79 7.06
C SER A 25 -9.88 -30.65 6.80
N GLN A 26 -9.33 -31.25 7.84
CA GLN A 26 -8.18 -32.15 7.73
C GLN A 26 -8.52 -33.57 7.21
N LYS A 27 -9.76 -33.78 6.78
CA LYS A 27 -10.19 -35.09 6.23
C LYS A 27 -9.73 -35.22 4.77
N PRO A 28 -9.41 -36.44 4.30
CA PRO A 28 -9.14 -36.69 2.89
C PRO A 28 -10.26 -36.16 1.98
N GLY A 29 -9.91 -35.49 0.89
CA GLY A 29 -10.85 -34.83 -0.02
C GLY A 29 -11.35 -33.44 0.44
N HIS A 30 -10.91 -32.96 1.60
CA HIS A 30 -11.29 -31.67 2.16
C HIS A 30 -10.07 -30.78 2.51
N HIS A 31 -8.88 -31.14 2.03
CA HIS A 31 -7.71 -30.30 2.14
C HIS A 31 -7.89 -29.02 1.34
N GLU A 32 -7.21 -27.95 1.72
CA GLU A 32 -7.38 -26.63 1.12
C GLU A 32 -7.22 -26.63 -0.39
N GLU A 33 -6.18 -27.27 -0.91
CA GLU A 33 -5.94 -27.36 -2.34
C GLU A 33 -7.09 -28.05 -3.11
N GLN A 34 -7.68 -29.10 -2.55
CA GLN A 34 -8.78 -29.83 -3.15
C GLN A 34 -10.09 -29.01 -3.13
N VAL A 35 -10.30 -28.29 -2.04
CA VAL A 35 -11.47 -27.41 -1.87
C VAL A 35 -11.37 -26.21 -2.82
N ILE A 36 -10.19 -25.60 -2.95
CA ILE A 36 -9.96 -24.50 -3.89
C ILE A 36 -10.23 -24.95 -5.31
N GLU A 37 -9.64 -26.06 -5.74
CA GLU A 37 -9.84 -26.58 -7.09
C GLU A 37 -11.30 -26.88 -7.38
N ARG A 38 -12.02 -27.48 -6.44
CA ARG A 38 -13.41 -27.89 -6.62
C ARG A 38 -14.39 -26.72 -6.67
N PHE A 39 -14.20 -25.70 -5.82
CA PHE A 39 -15.23 -24.67 -5.62
C PHE A 39 -14.89 -23.35 -6.29
N PHE A 40 -13.61 -23.00 -6.40
CA PHE A 40 -13.17 -21.70 -6.90
C PHE A 40 -12.66 -21.73 -8.35
N ILE A 41 -12.43 -22.91 -8.92
CA ILE A 41 -12.05 -23.07 -10.33
C ILE A 41 -13.21 -23.73 -11.09
N SER A 42 -13.57 -23.19 -12.25
CA SER A 42 -14.59 -23.77 -13.12
C SER A 42 -14.05 -24.95 -13.94
N CYS A 43 -14.93 -25.70 -14.58
CA CYS A 43 -14.54 -26.77 -15.50
C CYS A 43 -13.68 -26.30 -16.68
N ASP A 44 -13.81 -25.02 -17.07
CA ASP A 44 -13.01 -24.37 -18.11
C ASP A 44 -11.69 -23.80 -17.57
N SER A 45 -11.31 -24.16 -16.36
CA SER A 45 -10.11 -23.67 -15.66
C SER A 45 -10.08 -22.15 -15.41
N LEU A 46 -11.23 -21.50 -15.37
CA LEU A 46 -11.35 -20.08 -15.06
C LEU A 46 -11.69 -19.86 -13.59
N PRO A 47 -11.19 -18.81 -12.95
CA PRO A 47 -11.55 -18.48 -11.58
C PRO A 47 -13.03 -18.07 -11.48
N ARG A 48 -13.72 -18.57 -10.46
CA ARG A 48 -15.10 -18.16 -10.12
C ARG A 48 -15.17 -16.95 -9.21
N VAL A 49 -14.02 -16.52 -8.69
CA VAL A 49 -13.89 -15.43 -7.72
C VAL A 49 -12.82 -14.45 -8.19
N SER A 50 -12.92 -13.20 -7.75
CA SER A 50 -11.92 -12.16 -8.06
C SER A 50 -10.80 -12.09 -7.02
N ALA A 51 -11.01 -12.67 -5.85
CA ALA A 51 -10.02 -12.83 -4.80
C ALA A 51 -10.43 -13.98 -3.87
N LEU A 52 -9.49 -14.61 -3.22
CA LEU A 52 -9.69 -15.59 -2.16
C LEU A 52 -9.26 -14.96 -0.83
N LEU A 53 -10.13 -14.95 0.16
CA LEU A 53 -9.79 -14.60 1.53
C LEU A 53 -9.78 -15.86 2.38
N ASN A 54 -8.60 -16.27 2.81
CA ASN A 54 -8.46 -17.41 3.71
C ASN A 54 -8.44 -16.94 5.17
N LEU A 55 -9.35 -17.48 5.96
CA LEU A 55 -9.42 -17.28 7.41
C LEU A 55 -9.04 -18.58 8.11
N GLY A 56 -7.86 -18.63 8.68
CA GLY A 56 -7.47 -19.76 9.50
C GLY A 56 -6.47 -20.73 8.89
N CYS A 57 -5.46 -20.19 8.22
CA CYS A 57 -4.26 -20.95 7.79
C CYS A 57 -3.48 -21.48 9.01
N TRP A 58 -4.09 -22.35 9.80
CA TRP A 58 -3.41 -23.02 10.88
C TRP A 58 -2.81 -24.32 10.35
N TYR A 59 -1.49 -24.41 10.36
CA TYR A 59 -0.74 -25.61 9.98
C TYR A 59 -1.01 -26.06 8.53
N ASN A 60 -0.66 -25.19 7.59
CA ASN A 60 -0.53 -25.66 6.22
C ASN A 60 0.59 -26.70 6.15
N THR A 61 0.22 -27.96 6.10
CA THR A 61 1.17 -29.09 6.01
C THR A 61 1.61 -29.39 4.58
N ARG A 62 1.04 -28.70 3.58
CA ARG A 62 1.23 -28.96 2.16
C ARG A 62 1.35 -27.68 1.32
N PRO A 63 2.23 -26.75 1.70
CA PRO A 63 2.31 -25.43 1.04
C PRO A 63 2.64 -25.52 -0.46
N GLU A 64 3.41 -26.51 -0.86
CA GLU A 64 3.79 -26.70 -2.27
C GLU A 64 2.58 -27.15 -3.14
N GLN A 65 1.78 -28.09 -2.64
CA GLN A 65 0.56 -28.53 -3.35
C GLN A 65 -0.46 -27.40 -3.44
N GLU A 66 -0.63 -26.67 -2.35
CA GLU A 66 -1.52 -25.53 -2.33
C GLU A 66 -1.05 -24.43 -3.30
N ARG A 67 0.23 -24.12 -3.34
CA ARG A 67 0.80 -23.15 -4.27
C ARG A 67 0.46 -23.47 -5.72
N VAL A 68 0.59 -24.72 -6.13
CA VAL A 68 0.25 -25.16 -7.51
C VAL A 68 -1.21 -24.84 -7.84
N VAL A 69 -2.12 -25.08 -6.90
CA VAL A 69 -3.56 -24.81 -7.11
C VAL A 69 -3.86 -23.32 -7.06
N LEU A 70 -3.20 -22.55 -6.21
CA LEU A 70 -3.34 -21.10 -6.14
C LEU A 70 -2.78 -20.42 -7.41
N GLU A 71 -1.67 -20.89 -7.96
CA GLU A 71 -1.15 -20.45 -9.25
C GLU A 71 -2.17 -20.71 -10.38
N LYS A 72 -2.81 -21.88 -10.38
CA LYS A 72 -3.89 -22.23 -11.33
C LYS A 72 -5.12 -21.35 -11.14
N LEU A 73 -5.48 -21.04 -9.89
CA LEU A 73 -6.59 -20.12 -9.59
C LEU A 73 -6.33 -18.71 -10.12
N GLY A 74 -5.10 -18.21 -10.03
CA GLY A 74 -4.65 -16.97 -10.65
C GLY A 74 -5.30 -15.69 -10.13
N VAL A 75 -5.83 -15.69 -8.90
CA VAL A 75 -6.38 -14.50 -8.23
C VAL A 75 -5.60 -14.19 -6.96
N PRO A 76 -5.67 -12.95 -6.43
CA PRO A 76 -5.07 -12.60 -5.15
C PRO A 76 -5.61 -13.48 -4.02
N VAL A 77 -4.72 -14.03 -3.22
CA VAL A 77 -5.05 -14.84 -2.05
C VAL A 77 -4.64 -14.10 -0.80
N ILE A 78 -5.62 -13.61 -0.07
CA ILE A 78 -5.41 -12.75 1.10
C ILE A 78 -5.37 -13.62 2.36
N ASN A 79 -4.35 -13.38 3.18
CA ASN A 79 -4.16 -14.08 4.45
C ASN A 79 -4.88 -13.36 5.60
N GLY A 80 -6.06 -13.85 5.97
CA GLY A 80 -6.81 -13.38 7.14
C GLY A 80 -6.42 -14.17 8.40
N ILE A 81 -5.64 -13.56 9.28
CA ILE A 81 -5.09 -14.20 10.46
C ILE A 81 -6.10 -14.22 11.60
N ILE A 82 -6.23 -15.39 12.24
CA ILE A 82 -6.95 -15.56 13.50
C ILE A 82 -5.92 -15.72 14.61
N LEU A 83 -5.84 -14.76 15.53
CA LEU A 83 -4.96 -14.83 16.70
C LEU A 83 -5.67 -15.36 17.94
N SER A 84 -4.97 -16.17 18.71
CA SER A 84 -5.46 -16.70 19.99
C SER A 84 -5.35 -15.72 21.17
N THR A 85 -5.04 -14.48 20.95
CA THR A 85 -5.01 -13.39 21.93
C THR A 85 -6.25 -12.53 21.82
N ASN A 86 -6.55 -11.72 22.86
CA ASN A 86 -7.63 -10.73 22.78
C ASN A 86 -7.17 -9.45 22.08
N GLN A 87 -8.12 -8.64 21.62
CA GLN A 87 -7.85 -7.43 20.84
C GLN A 87 -7.00 -6.43 21.62
N LYS A 88 -7.30 -6.19 22.89
CA LYS A 88 -6.59 -5.19 23.72
C LYS A 88 -5.13 -5.55 23.92
N ASP A 89 -4.82 -6.81 24.14
CA ASP A 89 -3.45 -7.27 24.35
C ASP A 89 -2.66 -7.26 23.05
N TRP A 90 -3.29 -7.63 21.95
CA TRP A 90 -2.67 -7.53 20.63
C TRP A 90 -2.36 -6.08 20.25
N GLU A 91 -3.30 -5.15 20.41
CA GLU A 91 -3.11 -3.72 20.09
C GLU A 91 -2.04 -3.04 20.96
N LYS A 92 -1.85 -3.49 22.18
CA LYS A 92 -0.80 -2.99 23.08
C LYS A 92 0.57 -3.60 22.81
N SER A 93 0.62 -4.71 22.10
CA SER A 93 1.86 -5.44 21.86
C SER A 93 2.74 -4.69 20.85
N LEU A 94 3.95 -4.34 21.25
CA LEU A 94 4.96 -3.78 20.34
C LEU A 94 5.53 -4.84 19.38
N VAL A 95 5.32 -6.11 19.67
CA VAL A 95 5.76 -7.24 18.83
C VAL A 95 4.72 -7.60 17.78
N GLY A 96 3.45 -7.24 18.00
CA GLY A 96 2.33 -7.63 17.15
C GLY A 96 2.04 -9.12 17.23
N ILE A 97 2.54 -9.90 16.29
CA ILE A 97 2.45 -11.37 16.28
C ILE A 97 3.78 -11.94 16.80
N ASP A 98 3.73 -12.80 17.84
CA ASP A 98 4.92 -13.45 18.38
C ASP A 98 5.64 -14.32 17.33
N ILE A 99 6.91 -14.67 17.59
CA ILE A 99 7.78 -15.31 16.60
C ILE A 99 7.26 -16.69 16.15
N TYR A 100 6.64 -17.46 17.05
CA TYR A 100 6.09 -18.76 16.73
C TYR A 100 4.85 -18.65 15.84
N ASN A 101 3.91 -17.81 16.21
CA ASN A 101 2.72 -17.54 15.41
C ASN A 101 3.07 -16.84 14.08
N ARG A 102 4.10 -16.01 14.04
CA ARG A 102 4.56 -15.38 12.79
C ARG A 102 5.06 -16.41 11.79
N SER A 103 5.82 -17.41 12.24
CA SER A 103 6.26 -18.49 11.36
C SER A 103 5.07 -19.25 10.75
N ASN A 104 4.10 -19.63 11.57
CA ASN A 104 2.99 -20.46 11.12
C ASN A 104 1.88 -19.68 10.39
N LEU A 105 1.61 -18.45 10.79
CA LEU A 105 0.47 -17.68 10.29
C LEU A 105 0.86 -16.67 9.19
N VAL A 106 2.15 -16.42 9.00
CA VAL A 106 2.64 -15.48 7.99
C VAL A 106 3.61 -16.18 7.03
N ALA A 107 4.77 -16.66 7.54
CA ALA A 107 5.83 -17.15 6.67
C ALA A 107 5.43 -18.42 5.87
N ILE A 108 4.79 -19.39 6.50
CA ILE A 108 4.34 -20.60 5.81
C ILE A 108 3.25 -20.29 4.77
N PRO A 109 2.19 -19.51 5.06
CA PRO A 109 1.25 -19.06 4.04
C PRO A 109 1.90 -18.30 2.89
N GLU A 110 2.88 -17.42 3.15
CA GLU A 110 3.62 -16.72 2.08
C GLU A 110 4.31 -17.69 1.11
N LEU A 111 4.88 -18.79 1.62
CA LEU A 111 5.47 -19.83 0.78
C LEU A 111 4.45 -20.52 -0.15
N ALA A 112 3.19 -20.57 0.27
CA ALA A 112 2.08 -21.07 -0.55
C ALA A 112 1.52 -20.01 -1.52
N GLY A 113 1.91 -18.75 -1.42
CA GLY A 113 1.48 -17.67 -2.29
C GLY A 113 0.42 -16.73 -1.70
N TYR A 114 0.20 -16.79 -0.39
CA TYR A 114 -0.67 -15.83 0.31
C TYR A 114 -0.02 -14.47 0.42
N ILE A 115 -0.80 -13.42 0.31
CA ILE A 115 -0.35 -12.03 0.39
C ILE A 115 -1.15 -11.27 1.45
N GLU A 116 -0.71 -10.07 1.79
CA GLU A 116 -1.42 -9.12 2.67
C GLU A 116 -1.83 -9.72 4.03
N PRO A 117 -0.91 -10.32 4.81
CA PRO A 117 -1.24 -10.90 6.10
C PRO A 117 -1.86 -9.83 7.02
N SER A 118 -3.07 -10.08 7.49
CA SER A 118 -3.83 -9.14 8.31
C SER A 118 -4.54 -9.85 9.44
N VAL A 119 -4.38 -9.37 10.67
CA VAL A 119 -5.10 -9.92 11.84
C VAL A 119 -6.56 -9.53 11.72
N ALA A 120 -7.40 -10.45 11.30
CA ALA A 120 -8.82 -10.23 11.06
C ALA A 120 -9.70 -10.61 12.26
N VAL A 121 -9.28 -11.63 12.99
CA VAL A 121 -10.07 -12.22 14.09
C VAL A 121 -9.18 -12.47 15.31
N VAL A 122 -9.74 -12.26 16.49
CA VAL A 122 -9.11 -12.50 17.78
C VAL A 122 -10.04 -13.33 18.68
N PHE A 123 -9.54 -13.76 19.83
CA PHE A 123 -10.33 -14.43 20.84
C PHE A 123 -10.55 -13.50 22.02
N ASP A 124 -11.71 -12.92 22.15
CA ASP A 124 -12.08 -12.12 23.30
C ASP A 124 -12.67 -12.99 24.43
N ASP A 125 -12.41 -12.59 25.68
CA ASP A 125 -12.99 -13.24 26.84
C ASP A 125 -14.45 -12.81 26.99
N PHE A 126 -15.37 -13.78 26.98
CA PHE A 126 -16.80 -13.57 27.11
C PHE A 126 -17.31 -13.77 28.54
N ASP A 127 -16.82 -14.82 29.21
CA ASP A 127 -17.11 -15.15 30.59
C ASP A 127 -15.96 -16.02 31.14
N HIS A 128 -15.87 -16.14 32.46
CA HIS A 128 -14.75 -16.69 33.27
C HIS A 128 -13.90 -17.83 32.67
N ASN A 129 -14.32 -18.52 31.61
CA ASN A 129 -13.53 -19.49 30.86
C ASN A 129 -14.01 -19.68 29.42
N ILE A 130 -14.89 -18.79 28.92
CA ILE A 130 -15.42 -18.89 27.56
C ILE A 130 -14.79 -17.79 26.71
N ARG A 131 -14.03 -18.21 25.70
CA ARG A 131 -13.46 -17.32 24.70
C ARG A 131 -14.27 -17.42 23.42
N ILE A 132 -14.62 -16.28 22.87
CA ILE A 132 -15.33 -16.18 21.58
C ILE A 132 -14.42 -15.56 20.54
N LYS A 133 -14.54 -16.04 19.32
CA LYS A 133 -13.88 -15.41 18.19
C LYS A 133 -14.63 -14.12 17.85
N ASN A 134 -13.91 -13.03 17.80
CA ASN A 134 -14.43 -11.72 17.47
C ASN A 134 -13.64 -11.08 16.32
N MET A 135 -14.35 -10.41 15.43
CA MET A 135 -13.76 -9.74 14.27
C MET A 135 -13.31 -8.33 14.66
N ILE A 136 -12.12 -7.94 14.21
CA ILE A 136 -11.61 -6.59 14.39
C ILE A 136 -12.14 -5.70 13.27
N GLY A 137 -13.15 -4.87 13.56
CA GLY A 137 -13.88 -4.09 12.54
C GLY A 137 -13.00 -3.23 11.64
N TYR A 138 -12.06 -2.45 12.19
CA TYR A 138 -11.19 -1.58 11.40
C TYR A 138 -10.18 -2.37 10.54
N GLN A 139 -9.74 -3.55 11.00
CA GLN A 139 -8.88 -4.44 10.22
C GLN A 139 -9.66 -5.03 9.04
N MET A 140 -10.91 -5.39 9.27
CA MET A 140 -11.81 -5.84 8.21
C MET A 140 -12.00 -4.78 7.14
N GLU A 141 -12.27 -3.55 7.51
CA GLU A 141 -12.43 -2.45 6.55
C GLU A 141 -11.17 -2.24 5.72
N THR A 142 -10.00 -2.28 6.36
CA THR A 142 -8.70 -2.20 5.68
C THR A 142 -8.52 -3.35 4.69
N LEU A 143 -8.81 -4.56 5.10
CA LEU A 143 -8.65 -5.77 4.30
C LEU A 143 -9.59 -5.75 3.07
N LEU A 144 -10.86 -5.41 3.27
CA LEU A 144 -11.82 -5.28 2.16
C LEU A 144 -11.45 -4.15 1.21
N GLY A 145 -10.94 -3.03 1.76
CA GLY A 145 -10.39 -1.93 0.95
C GLY A 145 -9.23 -2.39 0.06
N ARG A 146 -8.32 -3.21 0.59
CA ARG A 146 -7.20 -3.79 -0.17
C ARG A 146 -7.70 -4.72 -1.28
N ILE A 147 -8.61 -5.64 -0.98
CA ILE A 147 -9.22 -6.55 -1.96
C ILE A 147 -9.85 -5.74 -3.11
N LYS A 148 -10.64 -4.72 -2.78
CA LYS A 148 -11.25 -3.83 -3.77
C LYS A 148 -10.22 -3.10 -4.63
N ASN A 149 -9.15 -2.59 -4.02
CA ASN A 149 -8.10 -1.89 -4.72
C ASN A 149 -7.30 -2.81 -5.65
N ILE A 150 -6.98 -4.03 -5.22
CA ILE A 150 -6.30 -5.02 -6.05
C ILE A 150 -7.20 -5.40 -7.24
N HIS A 151 -8.49 -5.68 -6.99
CA HIS A 151 -9.45 -5.97 -8.05
C HIS A 151 -9.54 -4.83 -9.06
N ASN A 152 -9.68 -3.59 -8.59
CA ASN A 152 -9.70 -2.40 -9.46
C ASN A 152 -8.40 -2.27 -10.27
N LEU A 153 -7.24 -2.54 -9.66
CA LEU A 153 -5.96 -2.50 -10.34
C LEU A 153 -5.85 -3.56 -11.45
N GLN A 154 -6.41 -4.75 -11.24
CA GLN A 154 -6.41 -5.83 -12.22
C GLN A 154 -7.39 -5.59 -13.38
N THR A 155 -8.57 -5.05 -13.09
CA THR A 155 -9.65 -4.88 -14.07
C THR A 155 -9.59 -3.56 -14.83
N LYS A 156 -9.01 -2.51 -14.23
CA LYS A 156 -8.90 -1.19 -14.83
C LYS A 156 -7.99 -1.23 -16.07
N PRO A 157 -8.41 -0.67 -17.22
CA PRO A 157 -7.54 -0.54 -18.38
C PRO A 157 -6.25 0.21 -18.07
N ASN A 158 -5.11 -0.22 -18.62
CA ASN A 158 -3.81 0.38 -18.32
C ASN A 158 -3.78 1.91 -18.60
N ARG A 159 -4.44 2.38 -19.65
CA ARG A 159 -4.54 3.81 -19.99
C ARG A 159 -5.19 4.68 -18.90
N GLU A 160 -5.98 4.08 -18.03
CA GLU A 160 -6.70 4.78 -16.96
C GLU A 160 -6.00 4.68 -15.60
N LYS A 161 -4.97 3.83 -15.49
CA LYS A 161 -4.18 3.66 -14.27
C LYS A 161 -3.29 4.87 -14.07
N LYS A 162 -3.25 5.36 -12.83
CA LYS A 162 -2.32 6.41 -12.39
C LYS A 162 -1.16 5.77 -11.66
N VAL A 163 0.05 6.14 -12.03
CA VAL A 163 1.28 5.53 -11.49
C VAL A 163 2.22 6.62 -10.98
N ALA A 164 2.73 6.45 -9.76
CA ALA A 164 3.79 7.28 -9.21
C ALA A 164 5.08 6.47 -9.17
N LEU A 165 6.11 6.95 -9.85
CA LEU A 165 7.47 6.43 -9.77
C LEU A 165 8.27 7.31 -8.82
N ILE A 166 8.57 6.79 -7.63
CA ILE A 166 9.32 7.50 -6.61
C ILE A 166 10.79 7.09 -6.72
N TYR A 167 11.66 8.07 -6.95
CA TYR A 167 13.10 7.80 -7.02
C TYR A 167 13.85 8.37 -5.84
N TYR A 168 15.00 7.78 -5.54
CA TYR A 168 15.89 8.22 -4.48
C TYR A 168 16.44 9.62 -4.75
N SER A 169 16.39 10.49 -3.75
CA SER A 169 16.90 11.87 -3.82
C SER A 169 17.30 12.34 -2.42
N TYR A 170 18.40 11.81 -1.90
CA TYR A 170 18.92 12.17 -0.58
C TYR A 170 20.45 11.98 -0.53
N PRO A 171 21.20 12.88 0.14
CA PRO A 171 20.76 14.19 0.61
C PRO A 171 20.30 15.12 -0.52
N PRO A 172 19.62 16.23 -0.23
CA PRO A 172 19.17 17.19 -1.25
C PRO A 172 20.34 17.74 -2.05
N GLY A 173 20.14 17.86 -3.34
CA GLY A 173 21.15 18.33 -4.28
C GLY A 173 20.96 17.67 -5.64
N LYS A 174 21.40 18.35 -6.69
CA LYS A 174 21.26 17.83 -8.07
C LYS A 174 22.06 16.56 -8.28
N GLU A 175 23.22 16.45 -7.64
CA GLU A 175 24.15 15.33 -7.67
C GLU A 175 23.59 14.05 -7.03
N ASN A 176 22.62 14.20 -6.14
CA ASN A 176 22.05 13.09 -5.38
C ASN A 176 20.76 12.52 -5.98
N ILE A 177 20.31 13.06 -7.11
CA ILE A 177 19.10 12.57 -7.78
C ILE A 177 19.38 11.19 -8.37
N GLY A 178 18.68 10.18 -7.84
CA GLY A 178 18.88 8.79 -8.25
C GLY A 178 20.23 8.20 -7.83
N ALA A 179 20.95 8.84 -6.88
CA ALA A 179 22.18 8.34 -6.33
C ALA A 179 21.92 7.11 -5.46
N SER A 180 21.75 5.98 -6.08
CA SER A 180 21.61 4.66 -5.45
C SER A 180 22.52 3.68 -6.17
N TYR A 181 22.90 2.62 -5.49
CA TYR A 181 23.74 1.56 -6.06
C TYR A 181 23.14 1.08 -7.40
N LEU A 182 23.97 1.08 -8.45
CA LEU A 182 23.61 0.62 -9.79
C LEU A 182 22.51 1.42 -10.50
N ASN A 183 22.12 2.59 -9.97
CA ASN A 183 21.05 3.36 -10.56
C ASN A 183 21.55 4.33 -11.64
N VAL A 184 21.14 4.05 -12.87
CA VAL A 184 21.27 5.00 -13.98
C VAL A 184 19.88 5.58 -14.24
N LEU A 185 19.47 6.50 -13.37
CA LEU A 185 18.10 7.02 -13.30
C LEU A 185 17.48 7.34 -14.67
N PRO A 186 18.09 8.14 -15.55
CA PRO A 186 17.44 8.51 -16.81
C PRO A 186 17.20 7.30 -17.73
N ARG A 187 18.13 6.34 -17.77
CA ARG A 187 17.98 5.13 -18.58
C ARG A 187 16.95 4.16 -18.00
N SER A 188 16.95 4.01 -16.68
CA SER A 188 15.98 3.15 -15.99
C SER A 188 14.55 3.67 -16.18
N ILE A 189 14.34 4.97 -15.99
CA ILE A 189 13.04 5.60 -16.22
C ILE A 189 12.64 5.52 -17.70
N LEU A 190 13.58 5.74 -18.63
CA LEU A 190 13.31 5.60 -20.04
C LEU A 190 12.78 4.20 -20.38
N SER A 191 13.47 3.15 -19.90
CA SER A 191 13.07 1.75 -20.14
C SER A 191 11.69 1.46 -19.55
N ILE A 192 11.41 1.94 -18.33
CA ILE A 192 10.10 1.78 -17.68
C ILE A 192 9.01 2.48 -18.48
N LEU A 193 9.18 3.76 -18.82
CA LEU A 193 8.18 4.53 -19.57
C LEU A 193 7.93 3.96 -20.97
N GLN A 194 8.98 3.49 -21.66
CA GLN A 194 8.84 2.83 -22.96
C GLN A 194 8.02 1.53 -22.83
N ARG A 195 8.33 0.70 -21.83
CA ARG A 195 7.58 -0.53 -21.58
C ARG A 195 6.14 -0.23 -21.20
N MET A 196 5.90 0.74 -20.34
CA MET A 196 4.54 1.14 -19.95
C MET A 196 3.73 1.63 -21.16
N ARG A 197 4.35 2.41 -22.07
CA ARG A 197 3.70 2.83 -23.33
C ARG A 197 3.31 1.63 -24.20
N GLN A 198 4.20 0.63 -24.32
CA GLN A 198 3.91 -0.61 -25.06
C GLN A 198 2.76 -1.40 -24.44
N GLU A 199 2.64 -1.38 -23.12
CA GLU A 199 1.56 -2.03 -22.38
C GLU A 199 0.26 -1.19 -22.31
N GLY A 200 0.20 -0.07 -23.04
CA GLY A 200 -1.00 0.76 -23.18
C GLY A 200 -1.28 1.70 -22.01
N TYR A 201 -0.28 2.00 -21.17
CA TYR A 201 -0.41 3.08 -20.19
C TYR A 201 -0.36 4.45 -20.88
N ASP A 202 -1.09 5.42 -20.34
CA ASP A 202 -1.00 6.79 -20.80
C ASP A 202 0.30 7.44 -20.30
N THR A 203 1.25 7.60 -21.21
CA THR A 203 2.53 8.28 -20.97
C THR A 203 2.55 9.71 -21.49
N GLY A 204 1.42 10.26 -21.90
CA GLY A 204 1.31 11.58 -22.50
C GLY A 204 1.99 11.69 -23.88
N GLY A 205 1.95 12.89 -24.44
CA GLY A 205 2.54 13.21 -25.75
C GLY A 205 3.99 13.72 -25.71
N GLN A 206 4.60 13.84 -24.51
CA GLN A 206 5.96 14.35 -24.41
C GLN A 206 6.99 13.35 -24.93
N PRO A 207 8.15 13.85 -25.42
CA PRO A 207 9.27 12.99 -25.79
C PRO A 207 9.73 12.14 -24.63
N ILE A 208 9.93 10.84 -24.88
CA ILE A 208 10.48 9.89 -23.94
C ILE A 208 11.88 9.53 -24.45
N ASP A 209 12.85 10.36 -24.11
CA ASP A 209 14.27 10.10 -24.31
C ASP A 209 15.06 10.42 -23.04
N SER A 210 16.27 9.87 -22.94
CA SER A 210 17.09 9.95 -21.74
C SER A 210 17.46 11.40 -21.38
N ALA A 211 17.75 12.23 -22.35
CA ALA A 211 18.15 13.63 -22.12
C ALA A 211 16.95 14.48 -21.66
N ALA A 212 15.79 14.33 -22.32
CA ALA A 212 14.57 15.03 -21.92
C ALA A 212 14.13 14.63 -20.49
N ILE A 213 14.18 13.34 -20.15
CA ILE A 213 13.88 12.85 -18.81
C ILE A 213 14.86 13.47 -17.80
N PHE A 214 16.15 13.42 -18.08
CA PHE A 214 17.19 13.97 -17.21
C PHE A 214 16.95 15.46 -16.94
N ASN A 215 16.80 16.27 -17.98
CA ASN A 215 16.61 17.72 -17.85
C ASN A 215 15.35 18.06 -17.06
N ARG A 216 14.23 17.39 -17.33
CA ARG A 216 12.97 17.63 -16.61
C ARG A 216 13.07 17.23 -15.13
N VAL A 217 13.72 16.10 -14.82
CA VAL A 217 13.93 15.67 -13.44
C VAL A 217 14.84 16.64 -12.69
N MET A 218 15.93 17.11 -13.33
CA MET A 218 16.86 18.08 -12.75
C MET A 218 16.21 19.45 -12.50
N ASP A 219 15.31 19.89 -13.37
CA ASP A 219 14.66 21.19 -13.25
C ASP A 219 13.43 21.17 -12.32
N TYR A 220 12.62 20.11 -12.35
CA TYR A 220 11.29 20.09 -11.75
C TYR A 220 11.04 18.89 -10.81
N GLY A 221 11.89 17.88 -10.82
CA GLY A 221 11.69 16.62 -10.09
C GLY A 221 12.62 16.48 -8.87
N ARG A 222 12.98 17.54 -8.16
CA ARG A 222 13.88 17.47 -7.02
C ARG A 222 13.36 18.21 -5.79
N ASN A 223 13.74 17.73 -4.62
CA ASN A 223 13.53 18.48 -3.40
C ASN A 223 14.45 19.71 -3.37
N ILE A 224 13.95 20.80 -2.84
CA ILE A 224 14.65 22.08 -2.71
C ILE A 224 14.81 22.34 -1.22
N GLY A 225 16.02 22.63 -0.79
CA GLY A 225 16.31 22.95 0.61
C GLY A 225 15.75 24.30 1.05
N SER A 226 15.59 24.46 2.36
CA SER A 226 15.11 25.71 2.98
C SER A 226 16.00 26.94 2.66
N TRP A 227 17.26 26.68 2.33
CA TRP A 227 18.22 27.73 1.93
C TRP A 227 18.02 28.32 0.51
N ALA A 228 17.10 27.75 -0.27
CA ALA A 228 16.87 28.16 -1.66
C ALA A 228 15.38 28.45 -1.96
N PRO A 229 14.69 29.31 -1.20
CA PRO A 229 13.24 29.53 -1.36
C PRO A 229 12.86 30.07 -2.75
N ALA A 230 13.74 30.84 -3.39
CA ALA A 230 13.53 31.33 -4.75
C ALA A 230 13.45 30.20 -5.80
N GLU A 231 14.08 29.07 -5.54
CA GLU A 231 13.97 27.91 -6.43
C GLU A 231 12.61 27.20 -6.29
N VAL A 232 11.99 27.26 -5.10
CA VAL A 232 10.61 26.76 -4.91
C VAL A 232 9.62 27.61 -5.72
N ASP A 233 9.75 28.93 -5.70
CA ASP A 233 8.92 29.83 -6.53
C ASP A 233 9.12 29.56 -8.02
N LYS A 234 10.37 29.36 -8.46
CA LYS A 234 10.67 28.98 -9.84
C LYS A 234 10.07 27.64 -10.22
N LEU A 235 10.12 26.64 -9.31
CA LEU A 235 9.51 25.34 -9.53
C LEU A 235 7.99 25.46 -9.73
N VAL A 236 7.32 26.25 -8.88
CA VAL A 236 5.88 26.47 -8.98
C VAL A 236 5.50 27.22 -10.26
N ARG A 237 6.23 28.25 -10.63
CA ARG A 237 5.90 29.09 -11.80
C ARG A 237 6.23 28.46 -13.15
N LYS A 238 7.27 27.63 -13.22
CA LYS A 238 7.78 27.05 -14.48
C LYS A 238 7.54 25.56 -14.61
N GLY A 239 7.37 24.88 -13.49
CA GLY A 239 7.02 23.47 -13.42
C GLY A 239 5.50 23.27 -13.36
N ASP A 240 5.12 22.07 -12.97
CA ASP A 240 3.73 21.70 -12.72
C ASP A 240 3.67 20.78 -11.48
N PRO A 241 4.18 21.26 -10.31
CA PRO A 241 4.20 20.47 -9.10
C PRO A 241 2.78 20.25 -8.57
N VAL A 242 2.63 19.28 -7.67
CA VAL A 242 1.40 19.17 -6.89
C VAL A 242 1.46 20.16 -5.74
N LEU A 243 0.47 21.04 -5.68
CA LEU A 243 0.30 22.01 -4.59
C LEU A 243 -0.76 21.48 -3.63
N VAL A 244 -0.36 21.17 -2.40
CA VAL A 244 -1.27 20.74 -1.33
C VAL A 244 -1.56 21.95 -0.44
N PRO A 245 -2.80 22.48 -0.44
CA PRO A 245 -3.17 23.57 0.45
C PRO A 245 -2.89 23.21 1.91
N MET A 246 -2.37 24.16 2.69
CA MET A 246 -2.05 23.92 4.09
C MET A 246 -3.26 23.44 4.88
N GLU A 247 -4.46 23.93 4.56
CA GLU A 247 -5.70 23.52 5.23
C GLU A 247 -5.99 22.02 5.01
N VAL A 248 -5.77 21.53 3.77
CA VAL A 248 -5.96 20.11 3.45
C VAL A 248 -4.93 19.25 4.17
N TYR A 249 -3.67 19.71 4.24
CA TYR A 249 -2.65 19.02 5.01
C TYR A 249 -3.02 18.94 6.50
N LYS A 250 -3.53 20.03 7.07
CA LYS A 250 -3.98 20.07 8.48
C LYS A 250 -5.10 19.08 8.76
N GLU A 251 -6.05 18.88 7.85
CA GLU A 251 -7.09 17.86 8.01
C GLU A 251 -6.51 16.44 8.14
N TRP A 252 -5.40 16.16 7.45
CA TRP A 252 -4.71 14.87 7.60
C TRP A 252 -3.89 14.81 8.88
N TYR A 253 -3.18 15.89 9.20
CA TYR A 253 -2.37 16.02 10.40
C TYR A 253 -3.19 15.89 11.68
N ASP A 254 -4.35 16.50 11.74
CA ASP A 254 -5.24 16.50 12.91
C ASP A 254 -5.85 15.11 13.20
N LYS A 255 -5.84 14.19 12.22
CA LYS A 255 -6.23 12.79 12.42
C LYS A 255 -5.15 11.95 13.11
N LEU A 256 -3.92 12.43 13.18
CA LEU A 256 -2.86 11.75 13.91
C LEU A 256 -3.13 11.80 15.42
N SER A 257 -2.65 10.79 16.15
CA SER A 257 -2.77 10.79 17.62
C SER A 257 -2.03 12.00 18.21
N LEU A 258 -2.52 12.49 19.35
CA LEU A 258 -1.90 13.63 20.05
C LEU A 258 -0.41 13.37 20.35
N LYS A 259 -0.06 12.12 20.71
CA LYS A 259 1.33 11.73 20.96
C LYS A 259 2.21 11.99 19.73
N ILE A 260 1.80 11.51 18.57
CA ILE A 260 2.55 11.67 17.31
C ILE A 260 2.67 13.15 16.95
N ARG A 261 1.57 13.91 17.03
CA ARG A 261 1.60 15.36 16.74
C ARG A 261 2.57 16.12 17.65
N THR A 262 2.52 15.83 18.96
CA THR A 262 3.42 16.45 19.93
C THR A 262 4.89 16.10 19.65
N GLU A 263 5.20 14.85 19.31
CA GLU A 263 6.55 14.43 18.95
C GLU A 263 7.05 15.15 17.68
N MET A 264 6.18 15.28 16.67
CA MET A 264 6.51 16.01 15.44
C MET A 264 6.73 17.50 15.70
N GLU A 265 5.83 18.14 16.42
CA GLU A 265 5.93 19.58 16.75
C GLU A 265 7.17 19.90 17.58
N ASN A 266 7.52 19.04 18.54
CA ASN A 266 8.72 19.22 19.36
C ASN A 266 10.02 19.11 18.54
N LYS A 267 10.00 18.31 17.46
CA LYS A 267 11.20 18.08 16.64
C LYS A 267 11.30 19.06 15.45
N TRP A 268 10.20 19.38 14.81
CA TRP A 268 10.18 20.12 13.53
C TRP A 268 9.33 21.38 13.52
N GLY A 269 8.73 21.76 14.66
CA GLY A 269 7.76 22.86 14.72
C GLY A 269 6.40 22.49 14.14
N LYS A 270 5.50 23.45 14.15
CA LYS A 270 4.16 23.25 13.58
C LYS A 270 4.19 23.25 12.05
N PRO A 271 3.28 22.53 11.39
CA PRO A 271 3.23 22.51 9.92
C PRO A 271 3.15 23.88 9.27
N GLU A 272 2.42 24.82 9.88
CA GLU A 272 2.24 26.18 9.37
C GLU A 272 3.52 27.02 9.43
N GLU A 273 4.46 26.66 10.29
CA GLU A 273 5.74 27.33 10.52
C GLU A 273 6.85 26.75 9.63
N SER A 274 6.56 25.65 8.91
CA SER A 274 7.54 25.00 8.03
C SER A 274 7.89 25.91 6.85
N GLU A 275 9.20 26.04 6.61
CA GLU A 275 9.73 26.71 5.41
C GLU A 275 10.18 25.70 4.34
N LEU A 276 10.21 24.41 4.67
CA LEU A 276 10.68 23.37 3.78
C LEU A 276 9.61 23.02 2.75
N MET A 277 9.90 23.23 1.48
CA MET A 277 8.98 22.95 0.37
C MET A 277 7.60 23.61 0.55
N VAL A 278 7.57 24.80 1.16
CA VAL A 278 6.37 25.63 1.28
C VAL A 278 6.45 26.81 0.33
N TRP A 279 5.37 27.05 -0.35
CA TRP A 279 5.19 28.21 -1.24
C TRP A 279 3.94 29.01 -0.84
N LYS A 280 4.01 30.33 -0.97
CA LYS A 280 2.89 31.23 -0.69
C LYS A 280 2.48 31.93 -1.97
N ASP A 281 1.19 31.93 -2.27
CA ASP A 281 0.65 32.67 -3.40
C ASP A 281 0.54 34.17 -3.10
N SER A 282 0.09 34.94 -4.12
CA SER A 282 -0.08 36.39 -4.00
C SER A 282 -1.13 36.83 -2.97
N SER A 283 -2.03 35.94 -2.56
CA SER A 283 -3.02 36.18 -1.51
C SER A 283 -2.49 35.84 -0.10
N GLY A 284 -1.28 35.29 -0.02
CA GLY A 284 -0.67 34.82 1.23
C GLY A 284 -1.06 33.41 1.65
N LYS A 285 -1.79 32.68 0.81
CA LYS A 285 -2.17 31.28 1.06
C LYS A 285 -0.97 30.37 0.88
N SER A 286 -0.75 29.49 1.86
CA SER A 286 0.39 28.56 1.91
C SER A 286 0.04 27.19 1.32
N TYR A 287 1.01 26.61 0.61
CA TYR A 287 0.92 25.28 0.00
C TYR A 287 2.19 24.48 0.27
N PHE A 288 2.06 23.20 0.57
CA PHE A 288 3.18 22.28 0.42
C PHE A 288 3.37 21.95 -1.05
N VAL A 289 4.63 21.98 -1.51
CA VAL A 289 5.02 21.76 -2.91
C VAL A 289 5.60 20.36 -3.01
N ILE A 290 4.96 19.50 -3.81
CA ILE A 290 5.47 18.19 -4.15
C ILE A 290 6.02 18.25 -5.57
N PRO A 291 7.36 18.14 -5.74
CA PRO A 291 7.97 18.15 -7.06
C PRO A 291 7.51 16.94 -7.86
N VAL A 292 7.03 17.16 -9.07
CA VAL A 292 6.65 16.07 -9.98
C VAL A 292 7.03 16.40 -11.41
N VAL A 293 7.37 15.35 -12.17
CA VAL A 293 7.48 15.41 -13.63
C VAL A 293 6.41 14.49 -14.20
N LYS A 294 5.47 15.06 -14.94
CA LYS A 294 4.30 14.33 -15.46
C LYS A 294 4.55 13.78 -16.86
N TYR A 295 4.17 12.53 -17.07
CA TYR A 295 4.09 11.82 -18.33
C TYR A 295 2.69 11.19 -18.45
N GLY A 296 1.70 11.97 -18.90
CA GLY A 296 0.30 11.55 -18.91
C GLY A 296 -0.19 11.17 -17.50
N ASN A 297 -0.63 9.94 -17.33
CA ASN A 297 -1.07 9.40 -16.04
C ASN A 297 0.08 8.87 -15.16
N ILE A 298 1.33 9.07 -15.57
CA ILE A 298 2.52 8.67 -14.81
C ILE A 298 3.20 9.92 -14.26
N ILE A 299 3.51 9.92 -12.98
CA ILE A 299 4.31 10.97 -12.34
C ILE A 299 5.64 10.40 -11.87
N LEU A 300 6.69 11.18 -12.07
CA LEU A 300 8.00 10.94 -11.47
C LEU A 300 8.16 11.93 -10.33
N THR A 301 8.52 11.46 -9.14
CA THR A 301 8.67 12.31 -7.96
C THR A 301 9.85 11.86 -7.12
N PRO A 302 10.62 12.76 -6.50
CA PRO A 302 11.65 12.36 -5.56
C PRO A 302 11.02 11.79 -4.29
N GLN A 303 11.71 10.90 -3.60
CA GLN A 303 11.29 10.53 -2.26
C GLN A 303 11.26 11.78 -1.35
N PRO A 304 10.33 11.87 -0.39
CA PRO A 304 10.33 12.96 0.58
C PRO A 304 11.66 13.06 1.32
N PRO A 305 12.10 14.26 1.70
CA PRO A 305 13.31 14.45 2.52
C PRO A 305 13.14 13.74 3.87
N ARG A 306 14.22 13.11 4.36
CA ARG A 306 14.21 12.36 5.63
C ARG A 306 14.61 13.20 6.83
N GLY A 307 14.77 14.47 6.68
CA GLY A 307 15.36 15.43 7.58
C GLY A 307 16.48 16.18 6.88
N TRP A 308 16.92 17.26 7.48
CA TRP A 308 17.91 18.16 6.90
C TRP A 308 18.85 18.63 8.03
N GLU A 309 20.14 18.72 7.74
CA GLU A 309 21.16 19.14 8.68
C GLU A 309 21.18 18.27 9.95
N ASP A 310 21.23 18.89 11.13
CA ASP A 310 21.32 18.20 12.43
C ASP A 310 20.05 17.41 12.81
N ASN A 311 19.00 17.51 12.00
CA ASN A 311 17.71 16.82 12.23
C ASN A 311 17.51 15.58 11.31
N ALA A 312 18.55 15.13 10.64
CA ALA A 312 18.49 13.94 9.75
C ALA A 312 18.57 12.62 10.53
#